data_b99c75c8bf8261f209f6cccd61026ab1
#
_entry.id   b99c75c8bf8261f209f6cccd61026ab1
#
_cell.length_a   1.000
_cell.length_b   1.000
_cell.length_c   1.000
_cell.angle_alpha   90.00
_cell.angle_beta   90.00
_cell.angle_gamma   90.00
#
_symmetry.space_group_name_H-M   'P 1'
#
loop_
_entity.id
_entity.type
_entity.pdbx_description
1 polymer ?
#
loop_
_entity_poly.entity_id
_entity_poly.type
_entity_poly.pdbx_seq_one_letter_code
_entity_poly.pdbx_strand_id
1 'polypeptide(L)'
;MKPPKRITKKMLFIKAVEIAQPLIGLSDWKIAIRFPAKMKGAADCQAYPEYKQAGIRGNLTVFKRLSEYEIIQTAIHEMVHCHLWPLVDWTEELCRKNPQKLEITRKLEEATVTDFEKLLTKLCIEAIQTELVALGYERVNTSFASVQVVNEPKKRTT
;
A
#
# COMPACT_ATOMS: atom_id res chain seq x y z
N MET A 1 8.81 -1.00 34.23
CA MET A 1 8.77 -0.94 32.74
C MET A 1 7.79 0.16 32.33
N LYS A 2 8.12 1.01 31.35
CA LYS A 2 7.14 1.96 30.81
C LYS A 2 6.08 1.19 30.01
N PRO A 3 4.80 1.56 30.08
CA PRO A 3 3.77 0.92 29.27
C PRO A 3 4.09 1.10 27.77
N PRO A 4 3.74 0.14 26.92
CA PRO A 4 3.97 0.25 25.49
C PRO A 4 3.17 1.45 24.93
N LYS A 5 3.71 2.08 23.88
CA LYS A 5 3.12 3.26 23.25
C LYS A 5 2.18 2.85 22.13
N ARG A 6 1.01 3.46 22.06
CA ARG A 6 0.14 3.31 20.90
C ARG A 6 0.76 4.02 19.69
N ILE A 7 0.87 3.31 18.57
CA ILE A 7 1.38 3.87 17.32
C ILE A 7 0.31 4.73 16.63
N THR A 8 0.69 5.88 16.09
CA THR A 8 -0.23 6.66 15.25
C THR A 8 -0.29 6.06 13.84
N LYS A 9 -1.42 6.21 13.14
CA LYS A 9 -1.61 5.69 11.78
C LYS A 9 -0.59 6.24 10.79
N LYS A 10 -0.17 7.50 10.94
CA LYS A 10 0.93 8.11 10.20
C LYS A 10 2.24 7.36 10.42
N MET A 11 2.59 7.13 11.69
CA MET A 11 3.83 6.44 12.05
C MET A 11 3.78 4.97 11.64
N LEU A 12 2.62 4.32 11.76
CA LEU A 12 2.43 2.96 11.32
C LEU A 12 2.69 2.80 9.82
N PHE A 13 2.17 3.72 8.99
CA PHE A 13 2.44 3.73 7.55
C PHE A 13 3.94 3.88 7.25
N ILE A 14 4.61 4.82 7.90
CA ILE A 14 6.06 5.04 7.74
C ILE A 14 6.82 3.76 8.12
N LYS A 15 6.53 3.19 9.29
CA LYS A 15 7.21 1.99 9.78
C LYS A 15 6.92 0.76 8.91
N ALA A 16 5.71 0.63 8.38
CA ALA A 16 5.38 -0.45 7.45
C ALA A 16 6.23 -0.35 6.17
N VAL A 17 6.42 0.84 5.59
CA VAL A 17 7.31 1.04 4.45
C VAL A 17 8.76 0.72 4.82
N GLU A 18 9.29 1.29 5.91
CA GLU A 18 10.69 1.10 6.33
C GLU A 18 11.04 -0.37 6.58
N ILE A 19 10.15 -1.12 7.26
CA ILE A 19 10.39 -2.51 7.63
C ILE A 19 10.17 -3.45 6.45
N ALA A 20 9.14 -3.22 5.64
CA ALA A 20 8.84 -4.08 4.50
C ALA A 20 9.79 -3.84 3.31
N GLN A 21 10.32 -2.64 3.14
CA GLN A 21 11.20 -2.27 2.03
C GLN A 21 12.33 -3.28 1.76
N PRO A 22 13.15 -3.70 2.73
CA PRO A 22 14.17 -4.72 2.50
C PRO A 22 13.59 -6.11 2.25
N LEU A 23 12.45 -6.46 2.85
CA LEU A 23 11.84 -7.78 2.74
C LEU A 23 11.26 -8.03 1.34
N ILE A 24 10.84 -6.98 0.66
CA ILE A 24 10.30 -7.07 -0.70
C ILE A 24 11.32 -6.70 -1.78
N GLY A 25 12.62 -6.65 -1.44
CA GLY A 25 13.69 -6.47 -2.43
C GLY A 25 13.93 -5.03 -2.88
N LEU A 26 13.51 -4.04 -2.10
CA LEU A 26 13.73 -2.61 -2.39
C LEU A 26 14.83 -1.98 -1.51
N SER A 27 15.74 -2.78 -0.96
CA SER A 27 16.77 -2.32 -0.01
C SER A 27 17.64 -1.19 -0.53
N ASP A 28 17.88 -1.14 -1.83
CA ASP A 28 18.72 -0.14 -2.50
C ASP A 28 17.93 1.05 -3.07
N TRP A 29 16.62 1.09 -2.82
CA TRP A 29 15.78 2.19 -3.22
C TRP A 29 15.77 3.32 -2.17
N LYS A 30 15.73 4.56 -2.65
CA LYS A 30 15.48 5.74 -1.82
C LYS A 30 14.00 6.08 -1.88
N ILE A 31 13.26 5.74 -0.83
CA ILE A 31 11.82 5.99 -0.74
C ILE A 31 11.58 7.22 0.13
N ALA A 32 10.97 8.25 -0.46
CA ALA A 32 10.54 9.45 0.24
C ALA A 32 9.04 9.38 0.54
N ILE A 33 8.67 9.50 1.83
CA ILE A 33 7.26 9.45 2.26
C ILE A 33 6.77 10.87 2.57
N ARG A 34 5.62 11.25 2.02
CA ARG A 34 4.99 12.56 2.21
C ARG A 34 3.51 12.43 2.55
N PHE A 35 2.97 13.42 3.22
CA PHE A 35 1.56 13.48 3.60
C PHE A 35 0.96 14.84 3.18
N PRO A 36 0.56 14.98 1.91
CA PRO A 36 0.01 16.23 1.40
C PRO A 36 -1.36 16.51 2.04
N ALA A 37 -1.72 17.80 2.17
CA ALA A 37 -3.00 18.21 2.76
C ALA A 37 -4.21 17.80 1.91
N LYS A 38 -4.01 17.69 0.59
CA LYS A 38 -5.07 17.30 -0.37
C LYS A 38 -4.52 16.25 -1.33
N MET A 39 -5.18 15.11 -1.41
CA MET A 39 -4.95 14.07 -2.43
C MET A 39 -6.20 13.19 -2.57
N LYS A 40 -6.31 12.50 -3.69
CA LYS A 40 -7.33 11.47 -3.92
C LYS A 40 -6.79 10.12 -3.43
N GLY A 41 -7.70 9.22 -3.03
CA GLY A 41 -7.31 7.88 -2.57
C GLY A 41 -6.66 7.86 -1.19
N ALA A 42 -6.21 6.68 -0.78
CA ALA A 42 -5.53 6.44 0.50
C ALA A 42 -4.03 6.74 0.42
N ALA A 43 -3.40 6.32 -0.66
CA ALA A 43 -2.01 6.61 -0.97
C ALA A 43 -1.81 6.67 -2.48
N ASP A 44 -0.63 7.03 -2.92
CA ASP A 44 -0.12 6.87 -4.29
C ASP A 44 1.40 6.77 -4.29
N CYS A 45 1.94 6.17 -5.35
CA CYS A 45 3.36 6.01 -5.59
C CYS A 45 3.76 6.65 -6.92
N GLN A 46 4.93 7.28 -6.95
CA GLN A 46 5.62 7.68 -8.16
C GLN A 46 7.04 7.12 -8.09
N ALA A 47 7.37 6.22 -8.99
CA ALA A 47 8.66 5.55 -9.02
C ALA A 47 9.53 6.04 -10.18
N TYR A 48 10.84 6.00 -9.96
CA TYR A 48 11.90 6.33 -10.94
C TYR A 48 12.93 5.20 -10.89
N PRO A 49 12.67 4.07 -11.58
CA PRO A 49 13.47 2.86 -11.47
C PRO A 49 14.94 3.04 -11.87
N GLU A 50 15.21 3.87 -12.87
CA GLU A 50 16.56 4.18 -13.34
C GLU A 50 17.45 4.80 -12.26
N TYR A 51 16.84 5.47 -11.29
CA TYR A 51 17.53 6.09 -10.14
C TYR A 51 17.31 5.31 -8.84
N LYS A 52 16.54 4.24 -8.88
CA LYS A 52 16.09 3.51 -7.68
C LYS A 52 15.50 4.45 -6.62
N GLN A 53 14.59 5.30 -7.05
CA GLN A 53 13.92 6.29 -6.21
C GLN A 53 12.42 6.17 -6.34
N ALA A 54 11.71 6.42 -5.25
CA ALA A 54 10.27 6.52 -5.25
C ALA A 54 9.77 7.60 -4.28
N GLY A 55 8.66 8.22 -4.62
CA GLY A 55 7.88 9.09 -3.76
C GLY A 55 6.56 8.44 -3.42
N ILE A 56 6.34 8.09 -2.16
CA ILE A 56 5.06 7.57 -1.68
C ILE A 56 4.35 8.68 -0.91
N ARG A 57 3.07 8.92 -1.26
CA ARG A 57 2.24 9.91 -0.56
C ARG A 57 1.09 9.21 0.14
N GLY A 58 0.86 9.54 1.42
CA GLY A 58 -0.23 9.00 2.23
C GLY A 58 -1.28 10.06 2.56
N ASN A 59 -2.55 9.67 2.57
CA ASN A 59 -3.68 10.55 2.88
C ASN A 59 -4.13 10.37 4.33
N LEU A 60 -3.69 11.26 5.21
CA LEU A 60 -4.02 11.19 6.64
C LEU A 60 -5.53 11.28 6.91
N THR A 61 -6.31 11.93 6.05
CA THR A 61 -7.76 12.02 6.20
C THR A 61 -8.42 10.67 5.95
N VAL A 62 -7.96 9.94 4.93
CA VAL A 62 -8.43 8.58 4.64
C VAL A 62 -7.94 7.61 5.70
N PHE A 63 -6.67 7.72 6.12
CA PHE A 63 -6.07 6.85 7.15
C PHE A 63 -6.86 6.84 8.47
N LYS A 64 -7.51 7.95 8.84
CA LYS A 64 -8.37 7.99 10.06
C LYS A 64 -9.47 6.92 10.06
N ARG A 65 -9.92 6.49 8.88
CA ARG A 65 -11.02 5.52 8.69
C ARG A 65 -10.54 4.10 8.48
N LEU A 66 -9.27 3.90 8.11
CA LEU A 66 -8.69 2.59 7.88
C LEU A 66 -8.30 1.92 9.20
N SER A 67 -8.38 0.60 9.24
CA SER A 67 -7.78 -0.22 10.31
C SER A 67 -6.25 -0.17 10.23
N GLU A 68 -5.58 -0.64 11.27
CA GLU A 68 -4.10 -0.74 11.29
C GLU A 68 -3.61 -1.73 10.21
N TYR A 69 -4.34 -2.81 9.98
CA TYR A 69 -4.06 -3.76 8.92
C TYR A 69 -4.13 -3.12 7.54
N GLU A 70 -5.22 -2.38 7.25
CA GLU A 70 -5.38 -1.68 5.97
C GLU A 70 -4.30 -0.61 5.74
N ILE A 71 -3.78 0.02 6.79
CA ILE A 71 -2.65 0.96 6.69
C ILE A 71 -1.38 0.23 6.24
N ILE A 72 -1.08 -0.94 6.84
CA ILE A 72 0.08 -1.76 6.45
C ILE A 72 -0.09 -2.24 5.01
N GLN A 73 -1.27 -2.73 4.68
CA GLN A 73 -1.63 -3.19 3.35
C GLN A 73 -1.46 -2.09 2.31
N THR A 74 -1.96 -0.88 2.58
CA THR A 74 -1.77 0.29 1.71
C THR A 74 -0.28 0.63 1.52
N ALA A 75 0.55 0.55 2.56
CA ALA A 75 1.97 0.79 2.44
C ALA A 75 2.66 -0.23 1.50
N ILE A 76 2.32 -1.50 1.63
CA ILE A 76 2.86 -2.57 0.77
C ILE A 76 2.36 -2.42 -0.67
N HIS A 77 1.09 -2.06 -0.88
CA HIS A 77 0.51 -1.78 -2.19
C HIS A 77 1.34 -0.75 -2.96
N GLU A 78 1.62 0.39 -2.35
CA GLU A 78 2.41 1.44 -2.99
C GLU A 78 3.86 1.01 -3.30
N MET A 79 4.44 0.15 -2.48
CA MET A 79 5.77 -0.38 -2.75
C MET A 79 5.79 -1.42 -3.89
N VAL A 80 4.70 -2.17 -4.11
CA VAL A 80 4.58 -3.09 -5.25
C VAL A 80 4.63 -2.32 -6.57
N HIS A 81 4.05 -1.13 -6.62
CA HIS A 81 4.17 -0.26 -7.80
C HIS A 81 5.62 0.02 -8.18
N CYS A 82 6.54 0.15 -7.21
CA CYS A 82 7.96 0.35 -7.51
C CYS A 82 8.56 -0.79 -8.35
N HIS A 83 8.14 -2.04 -8.11
CA HIS A 83 8.59 -3.20 -8.88
C HIS A 83 7.97 -3.27 -10.28
N LEU A 84 6.69 -2.91 -10.37
CA LEU A 84 5.95 -3.02 -11.63
C LEU A 84 6.16 -1.81 -12.55
N TRP A 85 6.69 -0.70 -12.03
CA TRP A 85 6.82 0.56 -12.77
C TRP A 85 7.53 0.44 -14.12
N PRO A 86 8.65 -0.30 -14.26
CA PRO A 86 9.30 -0.44 -15.56
C PRO A 86 8.40 -1.12 -16.61
N LEU A 87 7.57 -2.07 -16.18
CA LEU A 87 6.61 -2.74 -17.06
C LEU A 87 5.45 -1.81 -17.41
N VAL A 88 4.97 -1.03 -16.44
CA VAL A 88 3.89 -0.07 -16.60
C VAL A 88 4.29 1.03 -17.56
N ASP A 89 5.44 1.65 -17.36
CA ASP A 89 5.96 2.72 -18.20
C ASP A 89 6.10 2.25 -19.67
N TRP A 90 6.67 1.07 -19.87
CA TRP A 90 6.79 0.45 -21.18
C TRP A 90 5.43 0.17 -21.84
N THR A 91 4.48 -0.37 -21.09
CA THR A 91 3.15 -0.69 -21.63
C THR A 91 2.31 0.57 -21.88
N GLU A 92 2.44 1.59 -21.05
CA GLU A 92 1.81 2.89 -21.27
C GLU A 92 2.33 3.55 -22.55
N GLU A 93 3.65 3.51 -22.80
CA GLU A 93 4.24 4.04 -24.02
C GLU A 93 3.70 3.31 -25.25
N LEU A 94 3.62 1.99 -25.24
CA LEU A 94 3.04 1.19 -26.33
C LEU A 94 1.56 1.50 -26.57
N CYS A 95 0.82 1.82 -25.52
CA CYS A 95 -0.62 2.07 -25.57
C CYS A 95 -0.98 3.56 -25.71
N ARG A 96 0.01 4.47 -25.68
CA ARG A 96 -0.19 5.93 -25.64
C ARG A 96 -1.20 6.46 -26.69
N LYS A 97 -1.21 5.90 -27.89
CA LYS A 97 -2.09 6.30 -28.98
C LYS A 97 -3.48 5.64 -28.93
N ASN A 98 -3.74 4.76 -27.97
CA ASN A 98 -5.00 4.05 -27.85
C ASN A 98 -5.55 4.13 -26.42
N PRO A 99 -6.43 5.12 -26.14
CA PRO A 99 -6.96 5.33 -24.78
C PRO A 99 -7.66 4.12 -24.17
N GLN A 100 -8.33 3.29 -24.99
CA GLN A 100 -9.00 2.08 -24.49
C GLN A 100 -8.00 1.03 -24.03
N LYS A 101 -6.93 0.81 -24.80
CA LYS A 101 -5.86 -0.11 -24.40
C LYS A 101 -5.14 0.39 -23.14
N LEU A 102 -4.89 1.69 -23.05
CA LEU A 102 -4.27 2.31 -21.88
C LEU A 102 -5.11 2.10 -20.61
N GLU A 103 -6.44 2.27 -20.71
CA GLU A 103 -7.33 2.00 -19.58
C GLU A 103 -7.33 0.53 -19.15
N ILE A 104 -7.31 -0.39 -20.12
CA ILE A 104 -7.20 -1.83 -19.84
C ILE A 104 -5.88 -2.15 -19.14
N THR A 105 -4.77 -1.61 -19.63
CA THR A 105 -3.44 -1.79 -19.05
C THR A 105 -3.40 -1.34 -17.59
N ARG A 106 -3.94 -0.16 -17.28
CA ARG A 106 -4.01 0.36 -15.90
C ARG A 106 -4.87 -0.51 -14.98
N LYS A 107 -5.99 -1.03 -15.48
CA LYS A 107 -6.83 -1.97 -14.71
C LYS A 107 -6.11 -3.28 -14.41
N LEU A 108 -5.35 -3.80 -15.37
CA LEU A 108 -4.54 -5.02 -15.19
C LEU A 108 -3.39 -4.78 -14.21
N GLU A 109 -2.74 -3.63 -14.28
CA GLU A 109 -1.72 -3.22 -13.31
C GLU A 109 -2.30 -3.24 -11.89
N GLU A 110 -3.36 -2.48 -11.64
CA GLU A 110 -3.99 -2.41 -10.32
C GLU A 110 -4.44 -3.78 -9.79
N ALA A 111 -4.97 -4.64 -10.66
CA ALA A 111 -5.33 -6.01 -10.29
C ALA A 111 -4.09 -6.82 -9.89
N THR A 112 -3.01 -6.70 -10.65
CA THR A 112 -1.73 -7.38 -10.38
C THR A 112 -1.12 -6.88 -9.06
N VAL A 113 -1.07 -5.55 -8.86
CA VAL A 113 -0.61 -4.94 -7.60
C VAL A 113 -1.42 -5.49 -6.43
N THR A 114 -2.74 -5.52 -6.53
CA THR A 114 -3.64 -6.00 -5.48
C THR A 114 -3.39 -7.47 -5.12
N ASP A 115 -3.10 -8.33 -6.09
CA ASP A 115 -2.82 -9.74 -5.80
C ASP A 115 -1.44 -9.93 -5.16
N PHE A 116 -0.41 -9.22 -5.62
CA PHE A 116 0.90 -9.21 -4.98
C PHE A 116 0.87 -8.61 -3.57
N GLU A 117 0.15 -7.53 -3.38
CA GLU A 117 -0.05 -6.88 -2.09
C GLU A 117 -0.57 -7.88 -1.05
N LYS A 118 -1.62 -8.65 -1.38
CA LYS A 118 -2.20 -9.65 -0.46
C LYS A 118 -1.17 -10.70 -0.03
N LEU A 119 -0.34 -11.16 -0.97
CA LEU A 119 0.72 -12.13 -0.69
C LEU A 119 1.81 -11.51 0.18
N LEU A 120 2.34 -10.37 -0.21
CA LEU A 120 3.44 -9.69 0.47
C LEU A 120 3.03 -9.18 1.85
N THR A 121 1.78 -8.72 2.02
CA THR A 121 1.27 -8.33 3.34
C THR A 121 1.32 -9.50 4.31
N LYS A 122 0.92 -10.70 3.90
CA LYS A 122 1.02 -11.89 4.76
C LYS A 122 2.47 -12.24 5.13
N LEU A 123 3.40 -12.05 4.21
CA LEU A 123 4.82 -12.32 4.46
C LEU A 123 5.47 -11.26 5.37
N CYS A 124 5.08 -10.00 5.24
CA CYS A 124 5.70 -8.88 5.97
C CYS A 124 5.06 -8.62 7.34
N ILE A 125 3.79 -9.00 7.54
CA ILE A 125 3.02 -8.59 8.72
C ILE A 125 3.67 -9.00 10.04
N GLU A 126 4.21 -10.19 10.13
CA GLU A 126 4.86 -10.68 11.35
C GLU A 126 6.18 -9.95 11.64
N ALA A 127 6.96 -9.65 10.60
CA ALA A 127 8.19 -8.87 10.73
C ALA A 127 7.88 -7.44 11.20
N ILE A 128 6.85 -6.81 10.63
CA ILE A 128 6.39 -5.49 11.03
C ILE A 128 5.94 -5.51 12.49
N GLN A 129 5.14 -6.50 12.90
CA GLN A 129 4.69 -6.67 14.29
C GLN A 129 5.86 -6.80 15.26
N THR A 130 6.81 -7.66 14.93
CA THR A 130 7.98 -7.94 15.76
C THR A 130 8.82 -6.69 15.97
N GLU A 131 9.10 -5.97 14.90
CA GLU A 131 9.90 -4.76 14.95
C GLU A 131 9.19 -3.62 15.70
N LEU A 132 7.87 -3.45 15.50
CA LEU A 132 7.09 -2.47 16.25
C LEU A 132 7.11 -2.72 17.75
N VAL A 133 7.00 -3.99 18.17
CA VAL A 133 7.09 -4.38 19.58
C VAL A 133 8.50 -4.11 20.11
N ALA A 134 9.56 -4.42 19.35
CA ALA A 134 10.95 -4.13 19.73
C ALA A 134 11.20 -2.62 19.90
N LEU A 135 10.52 -1.80 19.12
CA LEU A 135 10.54 -0.33 19.24
C LEU A 135 9.68 0.22 20.39
N GLY A 136 9.04 -0.65 21.17
CA GLY A 136 8.20 -0.29 22.33
C GLY A 136 6.78 0.17 22.01
N TYR A 137 6.27 -0.18 20.84
CA TYR A 137 4.86 0.02 20.48
C TYR A 137 3.99 -1.16 20.91
N GLU A 138 2.69 -0.91 21.09
CA GLU A 138 1.70 -1.98 21.23
C GLU A 138 1.63 -2.82 19.95
N ARG A 139 1.23 -4.08 20.11
CA ARG A 139 0.96 -4.94 18.96
C ARG A 139 -0.22 -4.38 18.18
N VAL A 140 -0.05 -4.15 16.87
CA VAL A 140 -1.12 -3.63 16.02
C VAL A 140 -2.19 -4.70 15.78
N ASN A 141 -3.44 -4.29 15.68
CA ASN A 141 -4.52 -5.21 15.37
C ASN A 141 -4.52 -5.56 13.89
N THR A 142 -4.09 -6.79 13.59
CA THR A 142 -4.02 -7.34 12.23
C THR A 142 -5.12 -8.35 11.93
N SER A 143 -6.12 -8.48 12.83
CA SER A 143 -7.29 -9.31 12.52
C SER A 143 -8.02 -8.75 11.31
N PHE A 144 -8.24 -9.59 10.32
CA PHE A 144 -9.14 -9.26 9.21
C PHE A 144 -10.51 -8.92 9.82
N ALA A 145 -10.96 -7.69 9.66
CA ALA A 145 -12.39 -7.44 9.72
C ALA A 145 -12.99 -8.28 8.58
N SER A 146 -13.65 -9.38 8.93
CA SER A 146 -14.43 -10.14 7.97
C SER A 146 -15.40 -9.14 7.35
N VAL A 147 -15.13 -8.78 6.09
CA VAL A 147 -16.06 -7.97 5.31
C VAL A 147 -17.33 -8.82 5.21
N GLN A 148 -18.33 -8.48 6.03
CA GLN A 148 -19.66 -8.98 5.81
C GLN A 148 -20.07 -8.45 4.43
N VAL A 149 -20.05 -9.33 3.44
CA VAL A 149 -20.66 -9.06 2.15
C VAL A 149 -22.15 -8.91 2.44
N VAL A 150 -22.57 -7.67 2.64
CA VAL A 150 -24.00 -7.34 2.68
C VAL A 150 -24.49 -7.56 1.25
N ASN A 151 -25.06 -8.75 1.00
CA ASN A 151 -25.78 -9.02 -0.23
C ASN A 151 -26.99 -8.07 -0.25
N GLU A 152 -26.87 -6.96 -0.97
CA GLU A 152 -28.04 -6.14 -1.28
C GLU A 152 -29.07 -7.00 -2.00
N PRO A 153 -30.32 -7.07 -1.51
CA PRO A 153 -31.37 -7.83 -2.18
C PRO A 153 -31.62 -7.21 -3.55
N LYS A 154 -31.42 -8.01 -4.62
CA LYS A 154 -31.78 -7.64 -5.98
C LYS A 154 -33.24 -7.17 -5.98
N LYS A 155 -33.48 -5.88 -6.19
CA LYS A 155 -34.81 -5.35 -6.46
C LYS A 155 -35.36 -6.09 -7.70
N ARG A 156 -36.37 -6.94 -7.50
CA ARG A 156 -37.16 -7.49 -8.58
C ARG A 156 -37.92 -6.32 -9.19
N THR A 157 -37.60 -5.96 -10.40
CA THR A 157 -38.43 -5.14 -11.27
C THR A 157 -39.56 -6.02 -11.78
N THR A 158 -40.76 -5.73 -11.32
CA THR A 158 -42.03 -6.16 -11.93
C THR A 158 -42.37 -5.28 -13.12
#